data_21cc247e9365a3713cf17676608aff58
#
_entry.id   21cc247e9365a3713cf17676608aff58
#
_cell.length_a   1.000
_cell.length_b   1.000
_cell.length_c   1.000
_cell.angle_alpha   90.00
_cell.angle_beta   90.00
_cell.angle_gamma   90.00
#
_symmetry.space_group_name_H-M   'P 1'
#
loop_
_entity.id
_entity.type
_entity.pdbx_description
1 polymer ?
#
loop_
_entity_poly.entity_id
_entity_poly.type
_entity_poly.pdbx_seq_one_letter_code
_entity_poly.pdbx_strand_id
1 'polypeptide(L)'
;MQCGGVSFWYQELGGLPKPRQALYRSVNADICIVGAGYTGLWAAYYLKKADPSLNIVIVEEHFAGFGASGRNGGWLSGNFAWDHEKYLSSGAAEQVKAMVAAFHSTVDEVIAVAEAEGFDADIHRTQELAIATNEYQFQRLAPALKRLDHWGDHRSRLESEAQLRARVAIPSARGALVTSGVARVQPAKLVRGLADVVVRLGVTIYEATRAHEISKGQVITNQGRVSCAVVLKATEGYSAQLSGYERDWLPLNSAQIVTEPLPLELWRDIGWTGAELIGDMAHAYCYCQRTEDGRIAIGGRGLPYLLHSKIQQDGWPTPGTIAELRGILRRLFPAAAHVPLAHAWQGVLGVPRDWCATVGLDRATKIGWAGGYVGVGLTSANLAGRTLRDLVLLKPTSLTQLPWVNRSVRPWEGEPLRWIAVRGLYAVLKAADRAEAKGKAYAPHLAQLGAWIKSQ
;
A
#
# COMPACT_ATOMS: atom_id res chain seq x y z
N MET A 1 10.65 3.22 -23.48
CA MET A 1 9.89 3.32 -22.20
C MET A 1 8.43 3.03 -22.47
N GLN A 2 7.89 2.01 -21.80
CA GLN A 2 6.45 1.71 -21.79
C GLN A 2 5.76 2.58 -20.73
N CYS A 3 4.50 2.94 -20.93
CA CYS A 3 3.68 3.66 -19.94
C CYS A 3 2.35 2.94 -19.74
N GLY A 4 1.89 2.83 -18.51
CA GLY A 4 0.64 2.15 -18.19
C GLY A 4 0.72 0.63 -18.31
N GLY A 5 -0.33 -0.01 -18.85
CA GLY A 5 -0.38 -1.47 -18.97
C GLY A 5 -0.35 -2.19 -17.62
N VAL A 6 -0.98 -1.60 -16.62
CA VAL A 6 -1.05 -1.98 -15.21
C VAL A 6 0.25 -1.71 -14.46
N SER A 7 1.33 -2.47 -14.66
CA SER A 7 2.63 -2.24 -14.03
C SER A 7 3.76 -3.02 -14.71
N PHE A 8 4.98 -2.60 -14.44
CA PHE A 8 6.20 -3.34 -14.80
C PHE A 8 6.21 -4.77 -14.23
N TRP A 9 5.67 -4.97 -13.04
CA TRP A 9 5.66 -6.28 -12.38
C TRP A 9 4.95 -7.37 -13.19
N TYR A 10 3.89 -7.01 -13.94
CA TYR A 10 3.23 -7.93 -14.86
C TYR A 10 4.02 -8.13 -16.15
N GLN A 11 4.69 -7.10 -16.64
CA GLN A 11 5.57 -7.22 -17.80
C GLN A 11 6.67 -8.26 -17.55
N GLU A 12 7.26 -8.23 -16.35
CA GLU A 12 8.27 -9.18 -15.90
C GLU A 12 7.74 -10.64 -15.84
N LEU A 13 6.44 -10.81 -15.63
CA LEU A 13 5.77 -12.10 -15.70
C LEU A 13 5.35 -12.56 -17.11
N GLY A 14 5.81 -11.85 -18.14
CA GLY A 14 5.45 -12.14 -19.53
C GLY A 14 4.13 -11.50 -19.99
N GLY A 15 3.56 -10.58 -19.22
CA GLY A 15 2.36 -9.81 -19.55
C GLY A 15 1.20 -10.01 -18.58
N LEU A 16 0.05 -9.44 -18.93
CA LEU A 16 -1.14 -9.55 -18.10
C LEU A 16 -1.71 -10.97 -18.13
N PRO A 17 -2.21 -11.49 -17.01
CA PRO A 17 -2.82 -12.81 -16.97
C PRO A 17 -4.13 -12.82 -17.77
N LYS A 18 -4.45 -13.95 -18.36
CA LYS A 18 -5.81 -14.17 -18.89
C LYS A 18 -6.79 -14.16 -17.71
N PRO A 19 -7.89 -13.39 -17.78
CA PRO A 19 -8.92 -13.42 -16.76
C PRO A 19 -9.49 -14.84 -16.59
N ARG A 20 -9.82 -15.19 -15.36
CA ARG A 20 -10.61 -16.39 -15.03
C ARG A 20 -12.04 -16.18 -15.53
N GLN A 21 -12.86 -17.22 -15.43
CA GLN A 21 -14.25 -17.19 -15.86
C GLN A 21 -15.01 -16.04 -15.18
N ALA A 22 -15.75 -15.27 -15.96
CA ALA A 22 -16.69 -14.26 -15.44
C ALA A 22 -17.94 -14.93 -14.84
N LEU A 23 -18.63 -14.23 -13.95
CA LEU A 23 -19.95 -14.64 -13.50
C LEU A 23 -20.89 -14.60 -14.72
N TYR A 24 -21.60 -15.67 -14.99
CA TYR A 24 -22.53 -15.79 -16.14
C TYR A 24 -23.98 -16.00 -15.72
N ARG A 25 -24.25 -16.14 -14.43
CA ARG A 25 -25.59 -16.31 -13.84
C ARG A 25 -25.54 -15.95 -12.36
N SER A 26 -26.70 -15.73 -11.75
CA SER A 26 -26.78 -15.55 -10.29
C SER A 26 -26.38 -16.83 -9.55
N VAL A 27 -25.64 -16.67 -8.44
CA VAL A 27 -25.12 -17.76 -7.61
C VAL A 27 -25.38 -17.47 -6.12
N ASN A 28 -25.29 -18.53 -5.31
CA ASN A 28 -25.34 -18.44 -3.86
C ASN A 28 -23.95 -18.75 -3.29
N ALA A 29 -23.61 -18.09 -2.19
CA ALA A 29 -22.40 -18.32 -1.42
C ALA A 29 -22.68 -18.11 0.08
N ASP A 30 -21.80 -18.57 0.95
CA ASP A 30 -21.82 -18.16 2.35
C ASP A 30 -21.25 -16.76 2.50
N ILE A 31 -20.15 -16.49 1.78
CA ILE A 31 -19.43 -15.22 1.81
C ILE A 31 -19.16 -14.76 0.37
N CYS A 32 -19.54 -13.51 0.07
CA CYS A 32 -19.12 -12.82 -1.14
C CYS A 32 -18.07 -11.77 -0.81
N ILE A 33 -16.91 -11.83 -1.45
CA ILE A 33 -15.84 -10.84 -1.33
C ILE A 33 -15.81 -10.02 -2.61
N VAL A 34 -15.84 -8.69 -2.48
CA VAL A 34 -15.76 -7.77 -3.60
C VAL A 34 -14.35 -7.21 -3.69
N GLY A 35 -13.62 -7.62 -4.74
CA GLY A 35 -12.22 -7.28 -5.00
C GLY A 35 -11.26 -8.43 -4.71
N ALA A 36 -10.46 -8.80 -5.71
CA ALA A 36 -9.42 -9.82 -5.66
C ALA A 36 -8.00 -9.21 -5.54
N GLY A 37 -7.87 -8.15 -4.75
CA GLY A 37 -6.58 -7.65 -4.27
C GLY A 37 -6.09 -8.44 -3.05
N TYR A 38 -4.96 -8.03 -2.47
CA TYR A 38 -4.44 -8.67 -1.26
C TYR A 38 -5.48 -8.83 -0.16
N THR A 39 -6.28 -7.79 0.12
CA THR A 39 -7.28 -7.81 1.20
C THR A 39 -8.30 -8.93 1.00
N GLY A 40 -8.90 -9.01 -0.20
CA GLY A 40 -9.90 -10.04 -0.49
C GLY A 40 -9.32 -11.44 -0.51
N LEU A 41 -8.13 -11.59 -1.08
CA LEU A 41 -7.45 -12.89 -1.16
C LEU A 41 -6.98 -13.38 0.21
N TRP A 42 -6.39 -12.51 1.06
CA TRP A 42 -6.03 -12.89 2.44
C TRP A 42 -7.25 -13.23 3.28
N ALA A 43 -8.34 -12.46 3.16
CA ALA A 43 -9.59 -12.80 3.86
C ALA A 43 -10.11 -14.18 3.44
N ALA A 44 -10.16 -14.46 2.14
CA ALA A 44 -10.56 -15.76 1.62
C ALA A 44 -9.64 -16.89 2.10
N TYR A 45 -8.32 -16.68 2.06
CA TYR A 45 -7.33 -17.64 2.54
C TYR A 45 -7.57 -18.04 4.00
N TYR A 46 -7.61 -17.05 4.90
CA TYR A 46 -7.76 -17.34 6.32
C TYR A 46 -9.13 -17.88 6.69
N LEU A 47 -10.19 -17.48 5.98
CA LEU A 47 -11.53 -18.06 6.16
C LEU A 47 -11.54 -19.54 5.76
N LYS A 48 -10.98 -19.89 4.60
CA LYS A 48 -10.90 -21.29 4.14
C LYS A 48 -9.98 -22.17 5.00
N LYS A 49 -8.87 -21.61 5.52
CA LYS A 49 -8.00 -22.32 6.47
C LYS A 49 -8.68 -22.54 7.82
N ALA A 50 -9.58 -21.65 8.24
CA ALA A 50 -10.31 -21.78 9.49
C ALA A 50 -11.57 -22.68 9.39
N ASP A 51 -12.22 -22.65 8.23
CA ASP A 51 -13.39 -23.47 7.93
C ASP A 51 -13.39 -23.84 6.41
N PRO A 52 -12.88 -25.03 6.05
CA PRO A 52 -12.84 -25.49 4.67
C PRO A 52 -14.22 -25.69 4.04
N SER A 53 -15.31 -25.78 4.81
CA SER A 53 -16.66 -26.00 4.30
C SER A 53 -17.30 -24.75 3.72
N LEU A 54 -16.80 -23.55 4.05
CA LEU A 54 -17.36 -22.29 3.57
C LEU A 54 -17.34 -22.19 2.05
N ASN A 55 -18.49 -21.89 1.46
CA ASN A 55 -18.60 -21.54 0.05
C ASN A 55 -18.29 -20.05 -0.12
N ILE A 56 -17.06 -19.73 -0.58
CA ILE A 56 -16.58 -18.36 -0.76
C ILE A 56 -16.50 -18.02 -2.24
N VAL A 57 -17.12 -16.92 -2.62
CA VAL A 57 -17.06 -16.32 -3.96
C VAL A 57 -16.36 -14.98 -3.88
N ILE A 58 -15.42 -14.74 -4.78
CA ILE A 58 -14.80 -13.42 -5.01
C ILE A 58 -15.29 -12.91 -6.37
N VAL A 59 -15.72 -11.63 -6.44
CA VAL A 59 -16.00 -10.93 -7.69
C VAL A 59 -14.96 -9.83 -7.90
N GLU A 60 -14.38 -9.80 -9.10
CA GLU A 60 -13.31 -8.87 -9.49
C GLU A 60 -13.60 -8.25 -10.85
N GLU A 61 -13.50 -6.94 -10.96
CA GLU A 61 -13.83 -6.20 -12.19
C GLU A 61 -12.91 -6.56 -13.36
N HIS A 62 -11.63 -6.83 -13.09
CA HIS A 62 -10.61 -7.11 -14.11
C HIS A 62 -10.03 -8.51 -13.92
N PHE A 63 -8.94 -8.62 -13.18
CA PHE A 63 -8.29 -9.87 -12.79
C PHE A 63 -7.65 -9.72 -11.41
N ALA A 64 -7.43 -10.82 -10.71
CA ALA A 64 -6.84 -10.81 -9.37
C ALA A 64 -5.48 -10.11 -9.35
N GLY A 65 -5.38 -9.04 -8.55
CA GLY A 65 -4.19 -8.20 -8.45
C GLY A 65 -4.15 -6.99 -9.39
N PHE A 66 -5.21 -6.70 -10.15
CA PHE A 66 -5.26 -5.54 -11.05
C PHE A 66 -5.03 -4.20 -10.34
N GLY A 67 -5.58 -4.02 -9.14
CA GLY A 67 -5.50 -2.78 -8.36
C GLY A 67 -4.12 -2.49 -7.78
N ALA A 68 -4.08 -1.80 -6.65
CA ALA A 68 -2.84 -1.45 -5.94
C ALA A 68 -1.97 -2.67 -5.62
N SER A 69 -2.56 -3.86 -5.47
CA SER A 69 -1.85 -5.09 -5.13
C SER A 69 -0.81 -5.51 -6.17
N GLY A 70 -1.08 -5.32 -7.45
CA GLY A 70 -0.12 -5.60 -8.53
C GLY A 70 0.64 -4.38 -9.04
N ARG A 71 0.54 -3.22 -8.36
CA ARG A 71 1.15 -1.94 -8.80
C ARG A 71 2.06 -1.31 -7.75
N ASN A 72 2.11 -1.84 -6.54
CA ASN A 72 2.84 -1.25 -5.42
C ASN A 72 4.36 -1.37 -5.54
N GLY A 73 5.08 -0.76 -4.61
CA GLY A 73 6.55 -0.71 -4.61
C GLY A 73 7.25 -1.95 -4.05
N GLY A 74 6.53 -3.01 -3.70
CA GLY A 74 7.12 -4.26 -3.21
C GLY A 74 7.76 -4.17 -1.82
N TRP A 75 7.31 -3.25 -0.98
CA TRP A 75 7.79 -3.06 0.40
C TRP A 75 6.92 -3.83 1.39
N LEU A 76 7.38 -4.98 1.83
CA LEU A 76 6.76 -5.74 2.91
C LEU A 76 7.33 -5.24 4.23
N SER A 77 6.68 -4.25 4.82
CA SER A 77 7.12 -3.53 6.03
C SER A 77 6.05 -3.60 7.11
N GLY A 78 6.46 -3.76 8.37
CA GLY A 78 5.57 -3.76 9.52
C GLY A 78 5.11 -2.37 9.98
N ASN A 79 5.35 -1.35 9.19
CA ASN A 79 4.82 -0.02 9.44
C ASN A 79 3.32 0.02 9.14
N PHE A 80 2.57 0.91 9.78
CA PHE A 80 1.18 1.16 9.45
C PHE A 80 0.92 2.64 9.13
N ALA A 81 -0.24 2.86 8.51
CA ALA A 81 -0.58 4.18 8.04
C ALA A 81 -0.59 5.21 9.16
N TRP A 82 0.18 6.26 8.94
CA TRP A 82 0.13 7.53 9.63
C TRP A 82 0.52 7.54 11.11
N ASP A 83 -0.19 8.34 11.92
CA ASP A 83 0.20 8.62 13.28
C ASP A 83 -0.42 7.63 14.27
N HIS A 84 0.39 7.02 15.11
CA HIS A 84 -0.04 6.13 16.18
C HIS A 84 -1.06 6.80 17.13
N GLU A 85 -0.85 8.09 17.43
CA GLU A 85 -1.69 8.84 18.36
C GLU A 85 -3.15 8.96 17.89
N LYS A 86 -3.40 8.94 16.58
CA LYS A 86 -4.77 8.99 16.06
C LYS A 86 -5.60 7.77 16.41
N TYR A 87 -4.96 6.62 16.62
CA TYR A 87 -5.66 5.41 17.05
C TYR A 87 -6.06 5.44 18.52
N LEU A 88 -5.55 6.40 19.33
CA LEU A 88 -6.01 6.62 20.71
C LEU A 88 -7.47 7.06 20.80
N SER A 89 -8.03 7.60 19.73
CA SER A 89 -9.48 7.90 19.66
C SER A 89 -10.35 6.65 19.66
N SER A 90 -9.77 5.49 19.39
CA SER A 90 -10.49 4.20 19.24
C SER A 90 -9.97 3.12 20.18
N GLY A 91 -8.91 3.39 20.97
CA GLY A 91 -8.33 2.42 21.90
C GLY A 91 -7.30 3.02 22.84
N ALA A 92 -6.93 2.28 23.87
CA ALA A 92 -5.89 2.67 24.81
C ALA A 92 -4.48 2.55 24.21
N ALA A 93 -3.49 3.22 24.81
CA ALA A 93 -2.11 3.19 24.35
C ALA A 93 -1.53 1.76 24.24
N GLU A 94 -1.86 0.89 25.17
CA GLU A 94 -1.42 -0.52 25.14
C GLU A 94 -2.02 -1.29 23.96
N GLN A 95 -3.25 -0.96 23.54
CA GLN A 95 -3.85 -1.55 22.33
C GLN A 95 -3.17 -1.03 21.06
N VAL A 96 -2.71 0.24 21.04
CA VAL A 96 -1.90 0.78 19.93
C VAL A 96 -0.56 0.08 19.86
N LYS A 97 0.13 -0.14 20.99
CA LYS A 97 1.38 -0.93 21.03
C LYS A 97 1.16 -2.39 20.57
N ALA A 98 0.05 -3.00 21.01
CA ALA A 98 -0.33 -4.34 20.53
C ALA A 98 -0.55 -4.36 19.01
N MET A 99 -1.15 -3.29 18.45
CA MET A 99 -1.31 -3.14 17.01
C MET A 99 0.05 -3.01 16.30
N VAL A 100 1.00 -2.23 16.84
CA VAL A 100 2.38 -2.15 16.33
C VAL A 100 3.01 -3.55 16.26
N ALA A 101 2.95 -4.31 17.36
CA ALA A 101 3.49 -5.67 17.40
C ALA A 101 2.80 -6.61 16.39
N ALA A 102 1.48 -6.50 16.22
CA ALA A 102 0.74 -7.27 15.22
C ALA A 102 1.15 -6.97 13.78
N PHE A 103 1.42 -5.70 13.45
CA PHE A 103 1.95 -5.33 12.14
C PHE A 103 3.37 -5.87 11.92
N HIS A 104 4.22 -5.82 12.94
CA HIS A 104 5.59 -6.36 12.85
C HIS A 104 5.57 -7.87 12.57
N SER A 105 4.82 -8.64 13.35
CA SER A 105 4.70 -10.10 13.17
C SER A 105 4.06 -10.49 11.84
N THR A 106 3.33 -9.57 11.21
CA THR A 106 2.70 -9.83 9.91
C THR A 106 3.70 -9.95 8.76
N VAL A 107 4.88 -9.36 8.87
CA VAL A 107 5.94 -9.57 7.86
C VAL A 107 6.34 -11.04 7.81
N ASP A 108 6.59 -11.63 8.98
CA ASP A 108 6.94 -13.05 9.09
C ASP A 108 5.78 -13.97 8.68
N GLU A 109 4.55 -13.60 9.02
CA GLU A 109 3.35 -14.34 8.61
C GLU A 109 3.19 -14.40 7.07
N VAL A 110 3.38 -13.29 6.36
CA VAL A 110 3.31 -13.27 4.89
C VAL A 110 4.38 -14.17 4.28
N ILE A 111 5.61 -14.11 4.81
CA ILE A 111 6.73 -14.96 4.34
C ILE A 111 6.43 -16.43 4.60
N ALA A 112 6.04 -16.77 5.84
CA ALA A 112 5.73 -18.15 6.23
C ALA A 112 4.60 -18.75 5.38
N VAL A 113 3.55 -17.98 5.06
CA VAL A 113 2.47 -18.46 4.18
C VAL A 113 2.97 -18.68 2.76
N ALA A 114 3.80 -17.78 2.20
CA ALA A 114 4.36 -17.97 0.86
C ALA A 114 5.19 -19.26 0.78
N GLU A 115 6.03 -19.52 1.81
CA GLU A 115 6.82 -20.74 1.92
C GLU A 115 5.95 -21.98 2.09
N ALA A 116 5.00 -21.97 3.02
CA ALA A 116 4.13 -23.09 3.32
C ALA A 116 3.20 -23.47 2.16
N GLU A 117 2.72 -22.50 1.39
CA GLU A 117 1.86 -22.72 0.22
C GLU A 117 2.64 -22.91 -1.08
N GLY A 118 3.96 -22.78 -1.04
CA GLY A 118 4.89 -23.13 -2.13
C GLY A 118 4.82 -22.20 -3.33
N PHE A 119 4.63 -20.91 -3.14
CA PHE A 119 4.71 -19.94 -4.23
C PHE A 119 5.86 -18.93 -4.05
N ASP A 120 6.59 -18.71 -5.14
CA ASP A 120 7.66 -17.74 -5.19
C ASP A 120 7.11 -16.33 -5.42
N ALA A 121 7.57 -15.37 -4.62
CA ALA A 121 7.25 -13.95 -4.76
C ALA A 121 8.51 -13.06 -4.71
N ASP A 122 9.70 -13.60 -5.02
CA ASP A 122 11.01 -12.96 -4.92
C ASP A 122 11.19 -12.29 -3.55
N ILE A 123 10.81 -12.98 -2.48
CA ILE A 123 10.88 -12.44 -1.13
C ILE A 123 12.32 -12.42 -0.66
N HIS A 124 12.80 -11.23 -0.33
CA HIS A 124 14.15 -11.05 0.20
C HIS A 124 14.10 -10.23 1.49
N ARG A 125 14.44 -10.87 2.63
CA ARG A 125 14.52 -10.18 3.93
C ARG A 125 15.63 -9.13 3.88
N THR A 126 15.33 -7.94 4.37
CA THR A 126 16.24 -6.80 4.27
C THR A 126 15.97 -5.76 5.36
N GLN A 127 16.47 -4.55 5.15
CA GLN A 127 16.25 -3.38 5.98
C GLN A 127 15.66 -2.23 5.16
N GLU A 128 14.89 -1.39 5.81
CA GLU A 128 14.40 -0.11 5.29
C GLU A 128 15.37 1.00 5.70
N LEU A 129 15.75 1.86 4.76
CA LEU A 129 16.60 3.01 4.97
C LEU A 129 15.80 4.28 4.69
N ALA A 130 15.37 5.00 5.73
CA ALA A 130 14.78 6.33 5.58
C ALA A 130 15.90 7.39 5.63
N ILE A 131 16.33 7.85 4.46
CA ILE A 131 17.54 8.64 4.27
C ILE A 131 17.24 10.14 4.41
N ALA A 132 18.09 10.84 5.17
CA ALA A 132 18.09 12.30 5.24
C ALA A 132 19.05 12.87 4.19
N THR A 133 18.54 13.66 3.24
CA THR A 133 19.32 14.24 2.14
C THR A 133 19.62 15.74 2.33
N ASN A 134 19.22 16.34 3.44
CA ASN A 134 19.55 17.69 3.87
C ASN A 134 19.47 17.81 5.40
N GLU A 135 19.90 18.95 5.93
CA GLU A 135 19.94 19.20 7.38
C GLU A 135 18.57 19.11 8.06
N TYR A 136 17.52 19.63 7.46
CA TYR A 136 16.17 19.59 8.04
C TYR A 136 15.62 18.18 8.12
N GLN A 137 15.89 17.35 7.11
CA GLN A 137 15.57 15.92 7.13
C GLN A 137 16.37 15.18 8.20
N PHE A 138 17.67 15.53 8.35
CA PHE A 138 18.53 14.90 9.36
C PHE A 138 18.02 15.20 10.78
N GLN A 139 17.60 16.44 11.05
CA GLN A 139 17.02 16.83 12.34
C GLN A 139 15.72 16.08 12.67
N ARG A 140 15.01 15.52 11.70
CA ARG A 140 13.81 14.70 11.91
C ARG A 140 14.08 13.25 12.30
N LEU A 141 15.30 12.74 12.08
CA LEU A 141 15.62 11.32 12.33
C LEU A 141 15.51 10.94 13.82
N ALA A 142 16.15 11.69 14.70
CA ALA A 142 16.14 11.38 16.14
C ALA A 142 14.73 11.50 16.77
N PRO A 143 13.91 12.53 16.47
CA PRO A 143 12.51 12.55 16.89
C PRO A 143 11.69 11.38 16.33
N ALA A 144 11.94 10.96 15.11
CA ALA A 144 11.26 9.80 14.53
C ALA A 144 11.59 8.51 15.29
N LEU A 145 12.88 8.26 15.59
CA LEU A 145 13.29 7.10 16.40
C LEU A 145 12.63 7.12 17.77
N LYS A 146 12.69 8.26 18.49
CA LYS A 146 12.06 8.38 19.82
C LYS A 146 10.55 8.08 19.79
N ARG A 147 9.85 8.47 18.71
CA ARG A 147 8.42 8.18 18.57
C ARG A 147 8.18 6.69 18.34
N LEU A 148 9.00 6.01 17.53
CA LEU A 148 8.91 4.57 17.34
C LEU A 148 9.14 3.82 18.65
N ASP A 149 10.19 4.17 19.40
CA ASP A 149 10.49 3.60 20.72
C ASP A 149 9.35 3.79 21.72
N HIS A 150 8.73 4.99 21.75
CA HIS A 150 7.57 5.28 22.59
C HIS A 150 6.40 4.31 22.33
N TRP A 151 6.19 3.95 21.07
CA TRP A 151 5.13 3.02 20.67
C TRP A 151 5.54 1.56 20.64
N GLY A 152 6.75 1.23 21.15
CA GLY A 152 7.23 -0.14 21.28
C GLY A 152 7.84 -0.72 19.99
N ASP A 153 8.16 0.12 19.01
CA ASP A 153 8.93 -0.29 17.85
C ASP A 153 10.44 -0.06 18.06
N HIS A 154 11.12 -1.07 18.54
CA HIS A 154 12.56 -1.05 18.82
C HIS A 154 13.41 -1.66 17.69
N ARG A 155 12.88 -1.82 16.48
CA ARG A 155 13.58 -2.40 15.33
C ARG A 155 14.45 -1.39 14.59
N SER A 156 14.34 -0.14 14.96
CA SER A 156 14.99 0.98 14.26
C SER A 156 16.22 1.49 15.02
N ARG A 157 17.19 2.00 14.26
CA ARG A 157 18.38 2.68 14.78
C ARG A 157 18.80 3.81 13.84
N LEU A 158 19.59 4.75 14.36
CA LEU A 158 20.21 5.78 13.53
C LEU A 158 21.54 5.26 12.98
N GLU A 159 21.82 5.57 11.72
CA GLU A 159 23.10 5.39 11.08
C GLU A 159 23.66 6.75 10.63
N SER A 160 24.95 6.96 10.85
CA SER A 160 25.67 8.14 10.39
C SER A 160 25.87 8.13 8.87
N GLU A 161 26.30 9.26 8.33
CA GLU A 161 26.67 9.36 6.90
C GLU A 161 27.71 8.29 6.50
N ALA A 162 28.75 8.07 7.34
CA ALA A 162 29.79 7.09 7.05
C ALA A 162 29.26 5.65 7.02
N GLN A 163 28.38 5.28 7.96
CA GLN A 163 27.76 3.96 7.99
C GLN A 163 26.82 3.75 6.78
N LEU A 164 26.03 4.76 6.45
CA LEU A 164 25.15 4.70 5.29
C LEU A 164 25.93 4.59 3.96
N ARG A 165 27.03 5.37 3.83
CA ARG A 165 27.88 5.33 2.65
C ARG A 165 28.52 3.96 2.39
N ALA A 166 28.75 3.17 3.43
CA ALA A 166 29.22 1.79 3.32
C ALA A 166 28.17 0.84 2.74
N ARG A 167 26.89 1.25 2.67
CA ARG A 167 25.77 0.46 2.13
C ARG A 167 25.31 0.95 0.78
N VAL A 168 25.23 2.27 0.63
CA VAL A 168 24.74 2.93 -0.60
C VAL A 168 25.34 4.33 -0.69
N ALA A 169 25.91 4.66 -1.85
CA ALA A 169 26.52 5.96 -2.10
C ALA A 169 25.48 6.97 -2.62
N ILE A 170 24.79 7.63 -1.70
CA ILE A 170 23.89 8.75 -2.00
C ILE A 170 24.61 10.05 -1.64
N PRO A 171 25.02 10.87 -2.62
CA PRO A 171 25.95 11.99 -2.39
C PRO A 171 25.48 13.04 -1.39
N SER A 172 24.17 13.26 -1.31
CA SER A 172 23.57 14.25 -0.40
C SER A 172 23.15 13.68 0.97
N ALA A 173 23.38 12.39 1.20
CA ALA A 173 22.95 11.75 2.44
C ALA A 173 23.77 12.22 3.64
N ARG A 174 23.09 12.48 4.75
CA ARG A 174 23.68 12.89 6.05
C ARG A 174 23.52 11.86 7.14
N GLY A 175 22.70 10.84 6.88
CA GLY A 175 22.39 9.75 7.79
C GLY A 175 21.05 9.13 7.45
N ALA A 176 20.67 8.12 8.19
CA ALA A 176 19.42 7.40 7.98
C ALA A 176 18.82 6.88 9.29
N LEU A 177 17.52 6.69 9.29
CA LEU A 177 16.82 5.79 10.20
C LEU A 177 16.73 4.43 9.51
N VAL A 178 17.31 3.41 10.12
CA VAL A 178 17.38 2.05 9.57
C VAL A 178 16.46 1.15 10.37
N THR A 179 15.49 0.54 9.70
CA THR A 179 14.49 -0.35 10.31
C THR A 179 14.70 -1.79 9.82
N SER A 180 14.81 -2.73 10.74
CA SER A 180 14.91 -4.16 10.47
C SER A 180 13.55 -4.85 10.44
N GLY A 181 13.52 -6.14 10.02
CA GLY A 181 12.26 -6.91 10.01
C GLY A 181 11.33 -6.51 8.87
N VAL A 182 11.89 -6.20 7.72
CA VAL A 182 11.17 -5.92 6.47
C VAL A 182 11.65 -6.84 5.35
N ALA A 183 10.92 -6.90 4.25
CA ALA A 183 11.36 -7.65 3.07
C ALA A 183 10.98 -6.91 1.76
N ARG A 184 11.81 -7.09 0.75
CA ARG A 184 11.47 -6.78 -0.63
C ARG A 184 10.66 -7.93 -1.22
N VAL A 185 9.66 -7.62 -2.03
CA VAL A 185 8.86 -8.63 -2.76
C VAL A 185 8.57 -8.16 -4.19
N GLN A 186 8.29 -9.10 -5.09
CA GLN A 186 7.70 -8.82 -6.39
C GLN A 186 6.17 -8.86 -6.27
N PRO A 187 5.49 -7.70 -6.35
CA PRO A 187 4.07 -7.61 -5.99
C PRO A 187 3.13 -8.47 -6.83
N ALA A 188 3.37 -8.54 -8.14
CA ALA A 188 2.51 -9.33 -9.02
C ALA A 188 2.67 -10.83 -8.76
N LYS A 189 3.89 -11.32 -8.49
CA LYS A 189 4.12 -12.71 -8.08
C LYS A 189 3.37 -13.03 -6.79
N LEU A 190 3.49 -12.17 -5.77
CA LEU A 190 2.85 -12.39 -4.47
C LEU A 190 1.32 -12.46 -4.60
N VAL A 191 0.68 -11.51 -5.30
CA VAL A 191 -0.78 -11.49 -5.43
C VAL A 191 -1.30 -12.62 -6.31
N ARG A 192 -0.56 -12.99 -7.36
CA ARG A 192 -0.95 -14.10 -8.26
C ARG A 192 -0.79 -15.45 -7.57
N GLY A 193 0.34 -15.67 -6.88
CA GLY A 193 0.56 -16.88 -6.08
C GLY A 193 -0.54 -17.06 -5.03
N LEU A 194 -0.88 -16.02 -4.30
CA LEU A 194 -1.97 -16.06 -3.33
C LEU A 194 -3.34 -16.33 -3.98
N ALA A 195 -3.62 -15.76 -5.17
CA ALA A 195 -4.85 -16.02 -5.91
C ALA A 195 -4.97 -17.49 -6.32
N ASP A 196 -3.87 -18.12 -6.73
CA ASP A 196 -3.86 -19.54 -7.10
C ASP A 196 -4.01 -20.42 -5.85
N VAL A 197 -3.44 -20.03 -4.72
CA VAL A 197 -3.65 -20.72 -3.44
C VAL A 197 -5.12 -20.72 -3.04
N VAL A 198 -5.80 -19.58 -3.06
CA VAL A 198 -7.21 -19.53 -2.62
C VAL A 198 -8.12 -20.33 -3.56
N VAL A 199 -7.80 -20.39 -4.85
CA VAL A 199 -8.51 -21.26 -5.81
C VAL A 199 -8.29 -22.74 -5.46
N ARG A 200 -7.06 -23.17 -5.15
CA ARG A 200 -6.77 -24.53 -4.68
C ARG A 200 -7.51 -24.89 -3.39
N LEU A 201 -7.76 -23.91 -2.53
CA LEU A 201 -8.58 -24.09 -1.32
C LEU A 201 -10.09 -24.13 -1.59
N GLY A 202 -10.52 -24.06 -2.86
CA GLY A 202 -11.92 -24.15 -3.25
C GLY A 202 -12.68 -22.81 -3.26
N VAL A 203 -11.98 -21.67 -3.31
CA VAL A 203 -12.60 -20.35 -3.54
C VAL A 203 -12.86 -20.16 -5.02
N THR A 204 -14.05 -19.70 -5.40
CA THR A 204 -14.35 -19.31 -6.78
C THR A 204 -14.07 -17.82 -6.97
N ILE A 205 -13.18 -17.48 -7.91
CA ILE A 205 -12.91 -16.08 -8.30
C ILE A 205 -13.53 -15.85 -9.67
N TYR A 206 -14.55 -14.98 -9.72
CA TYR A 206 -15.14 -14.49 -10.97
C TYR A 206 -14.45 -13.18 -11.36
N GLU A 207 -13.60 -13.21 -12.38
CA GLU A 207 -12.91 -12.06 -12.97
C GLU A 207 -13.79 -11.45 -14.09
N ALA A 208 -13.44 -10.27 -14.61
CA ALA A 208 -14.28 -9.49 -15.55
C ALA A 208 -15.73 -9.33 -15.05
N THR A 209 -15.91 -9.25 -13.73
CA THR A 209 -17.20 -9.21 -13.03
C THR A 209 -17.24 -8.01 -12.09
N ARG A 210 -17.80 -6.91 -12.56
CA ARG A 210 -17.87 -5.65 -11.81
C ARG A 210 -19.07 -5.63 -10.86
N ALA A 211 -18.80 -5.43 -9.57
CA ALA A 211 -19.83 -5.12 -8.59
C ALA A 211 -20.31 -3.67 -8.75
N HIS A 212 -21.62 -3.45 -8.77
CA HIS A 212 -22.23 -2.13 -8.82
C HIS A 212 -22.83 -1.71 -7.48
N GLU A 213 -23.39 -2.68 -6.76
CA GLU A 213 -24.08 -2.44 -5.49
C GLU A 213 -23.75 -3.54 -4.50
N ILE A 214 -23.54 -3.13 -3.26
CA ILE A 214 -23.36 -4.00 -2.10
C ILE A 214 -24.47 -3.69 -1.12
N SER A 215 -25.28 -4.70 -0.79
CA SER A 215 -26.34 -4.59 0.21
C SER A 215 -26.38 -5.85 1.09
N LYS A 216 -27.17 -5.78 2.16
CA LYS A 216 -27.35 -6.93 3.07
C LYS A 216 -27.80 -8.16 2.28
N GLY A 217 -27.02 -9.21 2.33
CA GLY A 217 -27.33 -10.50 1.74
C GLY A 217 -27.07 -10.62 0.25
N GLN A 218 -26.54 -9.58 -0.42
CA GLN A 218 -26.29 -9.67 -1.86
C GLN A 218 -25.26 -8.67 -2.39
N VAL A 219 -24.67 -9.06 -3.52
CA VAL A 219 -23.84 -8.21 -4.38
C VAL A 219 -24.42 -8.24 -5.79
N ILE A 220 -24.76 -7.07 -6.37
CA ILE A 220 -25.22 -6.93 -7.75
C ILE A 220 -24.01 -6.63 -8.64
N THR A 221 -23.87 -7.40 -9.71
CA THR A 221 -22.80 -7.25 -10.69
C THR A 221 -23.35 -6.97 -12.08
N ASN A 222 -22.48 -6.62 -13.03
CA ASN A 222 -22.82 -6.49 -14.45
C ASN A 222 -23.22 -7.81 -15.13
N GLN A 223 -23.01 -8.96 -14.45
CA GLN A 223 -23.20 -10.31 -15.01
C GLN A 223 -24.23 -11.15 -14.24
N GLY A 224 -24.75 -10.63 -13.13
CA GLY A 224 -25.69 -11.33 -12.28
C GLY A 224 -25.59 -10.93 -10.84
N ARG A 225 -26.17 -11.71 -9.94
CA ARG A 225 -26.22 -11.46 -8.51
C ARG A 225 -25.51 -12.58 -7.73
N VAL A 226 -24.76 -12.22 -6.69
CA VAL A 226 -24.31 -13.16 -5.68
C VAL A 226 -25.14 -12.97 -4.42
N SER A 227 -25.95 -13.97 -4.04
CA SER A 227 -26.67 -13.98 -2.76
C SER A 227 -25.78 -14.62 -1.70
N CYS A 228 -25.63 -14.02 -0.52
CA CYS A 228 -24.69 -14.52 0.50
C CYS A 228 -25.08 -14.08 1.90
N ALA A 229 -24.60 -14.78 2.92
CA ALA A 229 -24.83 -14.42 4.32
C ALA A 229 -23.98 -13.22 4.76
N VAL A 230 -22.74 -13.11 4.24
CA VAL A 230 -21.78 -12.04 4.55
C VAL A 230 -21.19 -11.47 3.27
N VAL A 231 -21.06 -10.14 3.21
CA VAL A 231 -20.35 -9.44 2.14
C VAL A 231 -19.08 -8.82 2.72
N LEU A 232 -17.93 -8.99 2.07
CA LEU A 232 -16.67 -8.31 2.42
C LEU A 232 -16.28 -7.34 1.31
N LYS A 233 -16.27 -6.04 1.61
CA LYS A 233 -15.79 -4.97 0.72
C LYS A 233 -14.27 -4.87 0.83
N ALA A 234 -13.55 -5.27 -0.21
CA ALA A 234 -12.09 -5.28 -0.31
C ALA A 234 -11.58 -4.48 -1.52
N THR A 235 -12.27 -3.37 -1.84
CA THR A 235 -12.08 -2.58 -3.07
C THR A 235 -11.11 -1.41 -2.92
N GLU A 236 -10.60 -1.14 -1.71
CA GLU A 236 -9.62 -0.10 -1.41
C GLU A 236 -9.97 1.23 -2.11
N GLY A 237 -9.02 1.87 -2.85
CA GLY A 237 -9.28 3.12 -3.57
C GLY A 237 -10.41 3.06 -4.60
N TYR A 238 -10.77 1.88 -5.10
CA TYR A 238 -11.88 1.67 -6.01
C TYR A 238 -13.26 1.73 -5.32
N SER A 239 -13.32 1.76 -3.99
CA SER A 239 -14.56 1.98 -3.23
C SER A 239 -15.26 3.28 -3.65
N ALA A 240 -14.53 4.29 -4.09
CA ALA A 240 -15.10 5.53 -4.61
C ALA A 240 -15.95 5.36 -5.89
N GLN A 241 -15.94 4.19 -6.52
CA GLN A 241 -16.76 3.84 -7.68
C GLN A 241 -17.96 2.97 -7.35
N LEU A 242 -18.14 2.59 -6.07
CA LEU A 242 -19.29 1.83 -5.58
C LEU A 242 -20.37 2.77 -5.06
N SER A 243 -21.63 2.51 -5.42
CA SER A 243 -22.78 3.27 -4.94
C SER A 243 -22.88 3.24 -3.41
N GLY A 244 -22.97 4.42 -2.81
CA GLY A 244 -23.04 4.61 -1.35
C GLY A 244 -21.68 4.68 -0.63
N TYR A 245 -20.56 4.47 -1.34
CA TYR A 245 -19.21 4.47 -0.77
C TYR A 245 -18.27 5.52 -1.39
N GLU A 246 -18.79 6.45 -2.18
CA GLU A 246 -18.04 7.41 -3.01
C GLU A 246 -17.18 8.37 -2.17
N ARG A 247 -17.46 8.48 -0.87
CA ARG A 247 -16.82 9.40 0.07
C ARG A 247 -16.09 8.73 1.22
N ASP A 248 -16.10 7.39 1.26
CA ASP A 248 -15.43 6.65 2.33
C ASP A 248 -13.92 6.83 2.25
N TRP A 249 -13.37 6.56 1.06
CA TRP A 249 -11.94 6.64 0.82
C TRP A 249 -11.64 7.41 -0.46
N LEU A 250 -10.71 8.36 -0.34
CA LEU A 250 -10.22 9.13 -1.47
C LEU A 250 -9.27 8.27 -2.31
N PRO A 251 -9.47 8.11 -3.64
CA PRO A 251 -8.52 7.42 -4.51
C PRO A 251 -7.31 8.31 -4.79
N LEU A 252 -6.25 8.13 -4.00
CA LEU A 252 -5.01 8.88 -4.12
C LEU A 252 -4.05 8.17 -5.07
N ASN A 253 -3.54 8.87 -6.07
CA ASN A 253 -2.57 8.32 -7.01
C ASN A 253 -1.17 8.19 -6.39
N SER A 254 -0.49 7.10 -6.73
CA SER A 254 0.94 6.89 -6.50
C SER A 254 1.57 6.34 -7.79
N ALA A 255 2.63 6.98 -8.26
CA ALA A 255 3.29 6.65 -9.52
C ALA A 255 4.67 6.06 -9.29
N GLN A 256 5.11 5.24 -10.23
CA GLN A 256 6.43 4.63 -10.24
C GLN A 256 7.05 4.68 -11.62
N ILE A 257 8.36 4.69 -11.65
CA ILE A 257 9.21 4.44 -12.83
C ILE A 257 10.19 3.32 -12.49
N VAL A 258 10.63 2.61 -13.51
CA VAL A 258 11.72 1.64 -13.40
C VAL A 258 12.71 1.85 -14.54
N THR A 259 14.00 1.72 -14.23
CA THR A 259 15.08 1.81 -15.21
C THR A 259 15.18 0.55 -16.05
N GLU A 260 15.94 0.60 -17.16
CA GLU A 260 16.53 -0.61 -17.73
C GLU A 260 17.52 -1.21 -16.72
N PRO A 261 17.91 -2.51 -16.88
CA PRO A 261 18.93 -3.11 -16.01
C PRO A 261 20.22 -2.29 -16.03
N LEU A 262 20.78 -2.06 -14.84
CA LEU A 262 22.04 -1.32 -14.72
C LEU A 262 23.22 -2.27 -14.93
N PRO A 263 24.25 -1.83 -15.68
CA PRO A 263 25.53 -2.51 -15.74
C PRO A 263 26.19 -2.67 -14.36
N LEU A 264 26.98 -3.73 -14.16
CA LEU A 264 27.64 -4.00 -12.89
C LEU A 264 28.54 -2.86 -12.41
N GLU A 265 29.15 -2.10 -13.34
CA GLU A 265 29.99 -0.94 -13.01
C GLU A 265 29.18 0.14 -12.31
N LEU A 266 27.98 0.46 -12.81
CA LEU A 266 27.10 1.44 -12.16
C LEU A 266 26.64 0.97 -10.78
N TRP A 267 26.40 -0.33 -10.58
CA TRP A 267 26.09 -0.88 -9.26
C TRP A 267 27.25 -0.75 -8.29
N ARG A 268 28.52 -0.88 -8.75
CA ARG A 268 29.71 -0.62 -7.93
C ARG A 268 29.82 0.85 -7.53
N ASP A 269 29.52 1.78 -8.47
CA ASP A 269 29.53 3.22 -8.19
C ASP A 269 28.42 3.62 -7.20
N ILE A 270 27.23 3.02 -7.33
CA ILE A 270 26.11 3.24 -6.42
C ILE A 270 26.38 2.59 -5.04
N GLY A 271 27.16 1.51 -5.01
CA GLY A 271 27.49 0.79 -3.77
C GLY A 271 26.32 0.06 -3.12
N TRP A 272 25.13 0.05 -3.77
CA TRP A 272 23.93 -0.61 -3.23
C TRP A 272 24.01 -2.12 -3.53
N THR A 273 24.64 -2.84 -2.63
CA THR A 273 24.91 -4.28 -2.79
C THR A 273 23.81 -5.18 -2.26
N GLY A 274 23.05 -4.70 -1.27
CA GLY A 274 21.93 -5.42 -0.69
C GLY A 274 20.61 -5.17 -1.43
N ALA A 275 19.54 -5.64 -0.86
CA ALA A 275 18.18 -5.44 -1.35
C ALA A 275 17.39 -4.47 -0.46
N GLU A 276 18.08 -3.55 0.20
CA GLU A 276 17.47 -2.58 1.11
C GLU A 276 16.37 -1.79 0.42
N LEU A 277 15.33 -1.48 1.17
CA LEU A 277 14.26 -0.61 0.75
C LEU A 277 14.64 0.83 1.08
N ILE A 278 14.79 1.70 0.09
CA ILE A 278 15.30 3.05 0.28
C ILE A 278 14.20 4.09 0.12
N GLY A 279 13.93 4.87 1.17
CA GLY A 279 13.08 6.05 1.14
C GLY A 279 13.83 7.29 1.59
N ASP A 280 13.27 8.48 1.35
CA ASP A 280 13.79 9.71 1.90
C ASP A 280 12.87 10.30 3.01
N MET A 281 13.42 11.21 3.80
CA MET A 281 12.70 11.93 4.86
C MET A 281 12.02 13.20 4.36
N ALA A 282 11.73 13.31 3.05
CA ALA A 282 10.98 14.42 2.47
C ALA A 282 9.51 14.38 2.90
N HIS A 283 8.83 15.53 2.89
CA HIS A 283 7.40 15.63 3.20
C HIS A 283 6.55 14.90 2.13
N ALA A 284 6.96 15.01 0.87
CA ALA A 284 6.42 14.22 -0.24
C ALA A 284 7.42 13.10 -0.59
N TYR A 285 7.60 12.18 0.34
CA TYR A 285 8.62 11.14 0.31
C TYR A 285 8.58 10.28 -0.96
N CYS A 286 9.75 9.76 -1.34
CA CYS A 286 9.91 8.72 -2.35
C CYS A 286 10.22 7.36 -1.70
N TYR A 287 10.08 6.30 -2.50
CA TYR A 287 10.44 4.94 -2.13
C TYR A 287 11.08 4.23 -3.30
N CYS A 288 12.13 3.46 -3.03
CA CYS A 288 12.90 2.76 -4.05
C CYS A 288 13.12 1.31 -3.67
N GLN A 289 13.22 0.44 -4.66
CA GLN A 289 13.78 -0.88 -4.50
C GLN A 289 14.72 -1.22 -5.67
N ARG A 290 15.69 -2.07 -5.40
CA ARG A 290 16.48 -2.76 -6.42
C ARG A 290 15.74 -4.04 -6.79
N THR A 291 15.39 -4.19 -8.07
CA THR A 291 14.73 -5.42 -8.58
C THR A 291 15.73 -6.57 -8.67
N GLU A 292 15.21 -7.81 -8.78
CA GLU A 292 16.05 -9.01 -8.90
C GLU A 292 16.93 -8.97 -10.13
N ASP A 293 16.41 -8.46 -11.25
CA ASP A 293 17.13 -8.31 -12.53
C ASP A 293 18.01 -7.04 -12.61
N GLY A 294 18.24 -6.36 -11.48
CA GLY A 294 19.20 -5.24 -11.40
C GLY A 294 18.70 -3.93 -11.98
N ARG A 295 17.45 -3.55 -11.73
CA ARG A 295 16.90 -2.22 -12.05
C ARG A 295 16.67 -1.41 -10.78
N ILE A 296 16.49 -0.12 -10.93
CA ILE A 296 16.00 0.76 -9.86
C ILE A 296 14.51 1.07 -10.13
N ALA A 297 13.62 0.55 -9.30
CA ALA A 297 12.22 0.97 -9.25
C ALA A 297 12.09 2.08 -8.22
N ILE A 298 11.48 3.21 -8.61
CA ILE A 298 11.31 4.37 -7.74
C ILE A 298 9.90 4.93 -7.86
N GLY A 299 9.27 5.22 -6.73
CA GLY A 299 7.92 5.74 -6.67
C GLY A 299 7.78 7.00 -5.82
N GLY A 300 6.68 7.69 -6.06
CA GLY A 300 6.30 8.92 -5.35
C GLY A 300 4.87 9.34 -5.68
N ARG A 301 4.42 10.45 -5.12
CA ARG A 301 3.01 10.84 -5.20
C ARG A 301 2.56 11.40 -6.55
N GLY A 302 3.44 12.07 -7.29
CA GLY A 302 3.07 12.66 -8.59
C GLY A 302 1.85 13.58 -8.51
N LEU A 303 0.85 13.32 -9.37
CA LEU A 303 -0.45 14.00 -9.34
C LEU A 303 -1.38 13.28 -8.35
N PRO A 304 -1.64 13.86 -7.16
CA PRO A 304 -2.18 13.09 -6.05
C PRO A 304 -3.66 12.68 -6.24
N TYR A 305 -4.50 13.55 -6.82
CA TYR A 305 -5.93 13.31 -6.90
C TYR A 305 -6.56 13.92 -8.15
N LEU A 306 -7.46 13.18 -8.79
CA LEU A 306 -8.24 13.61 -9.94
C LEU A 306 -9.66 14.00 -9.50
N LEU A 307 -10.17 15.11 -10.03
CA LEU A 307 -11.52 15.62 -9.74
C LEU A 307 -12.58 14.52 -9.95
N HIS A 308 -13.59 14.49 -9.08
CA HIS A 308 -14.67 13.48 -9.07
C HIS A 308 -14.19 12.04 -8.86
N SER A 309 -13.10 11.85 -8.12
CA SER A 309 -12.53 10.51 -7.85
C SER A 309 -12.26 9.67 -9.11
N LYS A 310 -11.95 10.32 -10.23
CA LYS A 310 -11.62 9.61 -11.47
C LYS A 310 -10.38 8.76 -11.27
N ILE A 311 -10.43 7.51 -11.74
CA ILE A 311 -9.34 6.55 -11.70
C ILE A 311 -8.90 6.26 -13.13
N GLN A 312 -7.60 6.39 -13.39
CA GLN A 312 -7.02 5.94 -14.66
C GLN A 312 -6.68 4.45 -14.53
N GLN A 313 -7.52 3.62 -15.09
CA GLN A 313 -7.43 2.17 -14.94
C GLN A 313 -6.18 1.56 -15.60
N ASP A 314 -5.77 2.09 -16.75
CA ASP A 314 -4.56 1.68 -17.45
C ASP A 314 -3.24 2.08 -16.75
N GLY A 315 -3.32 2.93 -15.72
CA GLY A 315 -2.19 3.30 -14.89
C GLY A 315 -1.16 4.22 -15.55
N TRP A 316 -1.55 5.08 -16.48
CA TRP A 316 -0.66 6.05 -17.14
C TRP A 316 -0.33 7.23 -16.24
N PRO A 317 0.95 7.44 -15.84
CA PRO A 317 1.39 8.67 -15.18
C PRO A 317 1.48 9.82 -16.19
N THR A 318 1.28 11.05 -15.71
CA THR A 318 1.50 12.23 -16.58
C THR A 318 2.99 12.40 -16.92
N PRO A 319 3.34 13.02 -18.06
CA PRO A 319 4.74 13.33 -18.39
C PRO A 319 5.44 14.14 -17.28
N GLY A 320 4.72 15.07 -16.63
CA GLY A 320 5.23 15.85 -15.50
C GLY A 320 5.57 14.98 -14.29
N THR A 321 4.74 13.97 -13.99
CA THR A 321 5.00 13.00 -12.92
C THR A 321 6.24 12.14 -13.21
N ILE A 322 6.39 11.68 -14.45
CA ILE A 322 7.57 10.90 -14.88
C ILE A 322 8.83 11.75 -14.76
N ALA A 323 8.78 13.01 -15.20
CA ALA A 323 9.91 13.95 -15.09
C ALA A 323 10.29 14.22 -13.62
N GLU A 324 9.31 14.37 -12.73
CA GLU A 324 9.53 14.53 -11.29
C GLU A 324 10.24 13.31 -10.69
N LEU A 325 9.75 12.10 -10.94
CA LEU A 325 10.38 10.84 -10.47
C LEU A 325 11.79 10.65 -11.04
N ARG A 326 12.00 10.99 -12.32
CA ARG A 326 13.34 10.98 -12.93
C ARG A 326 14.28 11.99 -12.28
N GLY A 327 13.77 13.14 -11.86
CA GLY A 327 14.51 14.13 -11.07
C GLY A 327 14.95 13.57 -9.71
N ILE A 328 14.10 12.82 -9.03
CA ILE A 328 14.43 12.14 -7.77
C ILE A 328 15.50 11.05 -8.01
N LEU A 329 15.34 10.21 -9.05
CA LEU A 329 16.32 9.21 -9.43
C LEU A 329 17.72 9.83 -9.63
N ARG A 330 17.80 10.93 -10.40
CA ARG A 330 19.06 11.64 -10.64
C ARG A 330 19.68 12.23 -9.38
N ARG A 331 18.86 12.69 -8.45
CA ARG A 331 19.33 13.26 -7.19
C ARG A 331 19.87 12.18 -6.24
N LEU A 332 19.18 11.05 -6.13
CA LEU A 332 19.58 9.96 -5.23
C LEU A 332 20.70 9.11 -5.83
N PHE A 333 20.63 8.82 -7.12
CA PHE A 333 21.55 7.93 -7.83
C PHE A 333 22.12 8.59 -9.09
N PRO A 334 23.04 9.58 -8.96
CA PRO A 334 23.60 10.29 -10.11
C PRO A 334 24.26 9.37 -11.15
N ALA A 335 24.88 8.27 -10.71
CA ALA A 335 25.47 7.26 -11.61
C ALA A 335 24.42 6.64 -12.54
N ALA A 336 23.16 6.50 -12.09
CA ALA A 336 22.05 5.99 -12.90
C ALA A 336 21.31 7.08 -13.70
N ALA A 337 21.74 8.35 -13.67
CA ALA A 337 21.02 9.48 -14.26
C ALA A 337 20.73 9.33 -15.76
N HIS A 338 21.64 8.65 -16.50
CA HIS A 338 21.56 8.44 -17.93
C HIS A 338 20.95 7.11 -18.35
N VAL A 339 20.69 6.21 -17.39
CA VAL A 339 20.05 4.92 -17.68
C VAL A 339 18.64 5.17 -18.22
N PRO A 340 18.26 4.57 -19.35
CA PRO A 340 16.91 4.70 -19.89
C PRO A 340 15.87 4.16 -18.91
N LEU A 341 14.66 4.72 -18.95
CA LEU A 341 13.53 4.16 -18.24
C LEU A 341 12.90 3.06 -19.09
N ALA A 342 12.65 1.90 -18.50
CA ALA A 342 11.94 0.80 -19.12
C ALA A 342 10.42 1.04 -19.07
N HIS A 343 9.91 1.40 -17.89
CA HIS A 343 8.47 1.49 -17.68
C HIS A 343 8.11 2.60 -16.70
N ALA A 344 6.88 3.13 -16.85
CA ALA A 344 6.26 4.06 -15.91
C ALA A 344 4.78 3.68 -15.71
N TRP A 345 4.32 3.62 -14.46
CA TRP A 345 2.94 3.27 -14.11
C TRP A 345 2.46 3.99 -12.86
N GLN A 346 1.16 3.91 -12.60
CA GLN A 346 0.58 4.39 -11.36
C GLN A 346 -0.56 3.49 -10.89
N GLY A 347 -0.84 3.56 -9.59
CA GLY A 347 -1.98 2.94 -8.95
C GLY A 347 -2.70 3.91 -8.02
N VAL A 348 -3.83 3.49 -7.49
CA VAL A 348 -4.60 4.27 -6.52
C VAL A 348 -4.60 3.58 -5.17
N LEU A 349 -4.53 4.40 -4.12
CA LEU A 349 -4.65 4.02 -2.72
C LEU A 349 -5.96 4.58 -2.19
N GLY A 350 -6.68 3.84 -1.35
CA GLY A 350 -7.77 4.39 -0.58
C GLY A 350 -7.26 5.18 0.62
N VAL A 351 -7.65 6.43 0.75
CA VAL A 351 -7.25 7.27 1.88
C VAL A 351 -8.49 7.70 2.66
N PRO A 352 -8.67 7.21 3.90
CA PRO A 352 -9.70 7.69 4.81
C PRO A 352 -9.49 9.17 5.16
N ARG A 353 -10.54 9.84 5.62
CA ARG A 353 -10.46 11.28 5.92
C ARG A 353 -9.42 11.61 7.00
N ASP A 354 -9.23 10.72 7.96
CA ASP A 354 -8.24 10.83 9.03
C ASP A 354 -6.89 10.16 8.73
N TRP A 355 -6.73 9.58 7.52
CA TRP A 355 -5.52 8.89 7.07
C TRP A 355 -5.18 7.60 7.82
N CYS A 356 -6.10 7.03 8.59
CA CYS A 356 -5.89 5.84 9.39
C CYS A 356 -6.64 4.63 8.82
N ALA A 357 -5.97 3.50 8.70
CA ALA A 357 -6.55 2.25 8.24
C ALA A 357 -7.71 1.79 9.14
N THR A 358 -8.65 1.06 8.54
CA THR A 358 -9.77 0.47 9.27
C THR A 358 -10.10 -0.92 8.73
N VAL A 359 -10.53 -1.79 9.62
CA VAL A 359 -11.13 -3.08 9.32
C VAL A 359 -12.38 -3.24 10.19
N GLY A 360 -13.43 -3.86 9.67
CA GLY A 360 -14.64 -4.00 10.47
C GLY A 360 -15.68 -4.93 9.84
N LEU A 361 -16.70 -5.23 10.65
CA LEU A 361 -17.90 -5.96 10.25
C LEU A 361 -19.11 -5.36 10.97
N ASP A 362 -20.02 -4.79 10.22
CA ASP A 362 -21.32 -4.40 10.77
C ASP A 362 -22.19 -5.66 10.97
N ARG A 363 -22.51 -5.91 12.22
CA ARG A 363 -23.28 -7.09 12.61
C ARG A 363 -24.74 -7.06 12.15
N ALA A 364 -25.31 -5.87 11.93
CA ALA A 364 -26.70 -5.71 11.52
C ALA A 364 -26.87 -5.95 10.01
N THR A 365 -25.97 -5.41 9.21
CA THR A 365 -25.97 -5.55 7.75
C THR A 365 -25.18 -6.76 7.26
N LYS A 366 -24.30 -7.32 8.08
CA LYS A 366 -23.32 -8.37 7.69
C LYS A 366 -22.40 -7.95 6.57
N ILE A 367 -22.12 -6.65 6.47
CA ILE A 367 -21.15 -6.10 5.54
C ILE A 367 -19.86 -5.80 6.31
N GLY A 368 -18.78 -6.46 5.91
CA GLY A 368 -17.43 -6.18 6.39
C GLY A 368 -16.64 -5.33 5.41
N TRP A 369 -15.61 -4.70 5.92
CA TRP A 369 -14.69 -3.88 5.11
C TRP A 369 -13.27 -3.93 5.67
N ALA A 370 -12.31 -3.70 4.79
CA ALA A 370 -10.94 -3.40 5.19
C ALA A 370 -10.25 -2.57 4.11
N GLY A 371 -9.46 -1.59 4.54
CA GLY A 371 -8.72 -0.71 3.64
C GLY A 371 -8.28 0.58 4.31
N GLY A 372 -7.99 1.58 3.47
CA GLY A 372 -7.46 2.84 3.93
C GLY A 372 -5.99 2.74 4.37
N TYR A 373 -5.22 1.88 3.74
CA TYR A 373 -3.85 1.55 4.14
C TYR A 373 -2.81 2.63 3.80
N VAL A 374 -3.17 3.62 3.01
CA VAL A 374 -2.37 4.83 2.69
C VAL A 374 -0.92 4.53 2.24
N GLY A 375 -0.71 3.38 1.58
CA GLY A 375 0.58 2.97 1.03
C GLY A 375 1.27 1.80 1.74
N VAL A 376 0.84 1.39 2.93
CA VAL A 376 1.39 0.23 3.66
C VAL A 376 0.49 -0.99 3.55
N GLY A 377 0.02 -1.29 2.36
CA GLY A 377 -1.03 -2.27 2.10
C GLY A 377 -0.62 -3.74 2.17
N LEU A 378 0.66 -4.09 2.01
CA LEU A 378 1.10 -5.50 1.97
C LEU A 378 0.83 -6.21 3.31
N THR A 379 1.35 -5.66 4.39
CA THR A 379 1.12 -6.19 5.75
C THR A 379 -0.28 -5.90 6.25
N SER A 380 -0.78 -4.67 6.01
CA SER A 380 -2.12 -4.27 6.45
C SER A 380 -3.21 -5.19 5.89
N ALA A 381 -3.12 -5.58 4.63
CA ALA A 381 -4.09 -6.46 4.00
C ALA A 381 -4.06 -7.88 4.59
N ASN A 382 -2.89 -8.42 4.92
CA ASN A 382 -2.78 -9.72 5.59
C ASN A 382 -3.38 -9.67 7.00
N LEU A 383 -2.97 -8.68 7.81
CA LEU A 383 -3.51 -8.50 9.16
C LEU A 383 -5.03 -8.28 9.14
N ALA A 384 -5.54 -7.50 8.18
CA ALA A 384 -6.97 -7.30 7.96
C ALA A 384 -7.69 -8.60 7.58
N GLY A 385 -7.08 -9.43 6.73
CA GLY A 385 -7.62 -10.74 6.37
C GLY A 385 -7.81 -11.66 7.58
N ARG A 386 -6.81 -11.71 8.48
CA ARG A 386 -6.90 -12.44 9.76
C ARG A 386 -7.98 -11.85 10.67
N THR A 387 -8.03 -10.54 10.79
CA THR A 387 -9.04 -9.85 11.60
C THR A 387 -10.45 -10.08 11.05
N LEU A 388 -10.67 -9.97 9.74
CA LEU A 388 -11.96 -10.25 9.10
C LEU A 388 -12.40 -11.69 9.32
N ARG A 389 -11.49 -12.68 9.21
CA ARG A 389 -11.79 -14.07 9.56
C ARG A 389 -12.37 -14.16 10.97
N ASP A 390 -11.73 -13.55 11.95
CA ASP A 390 -12.16 -13.63 13.35
C ASP A 390 -13.50 -12.93 13.58
N LEU A 391 -13.70 -11.78 12.93
CA LEU A 391 -14.98 -11.05 12.99
C LEU A 391 -16.13 -11.84 12.36
N VAL A 392 -15.91 -12.44 11.18
CA VAL A 392 -16.92 -13.23 10.47
C VAL A 392 -17.28 -14.51 11.22
N LEU A 393 -16.27 -15.19 11.77
CA LEU A 393 -16.46 -16.43 12.53
C LEU A 393 -16.82 -16.19 14.01
N LEU A 394 -17.02 -14.93 14.40
CA LEU A 394 -17.38 -14.52 15.77
C LEU A 394 -16.38 -15.02 16.83
N LYS A 395 -15.09 -15.09 16.48
CA LYS A 395 -14.01 -15.50 17.39
C LYS A 395 -13.42 -14.28 18.08
N PRO A 396 -13.56 -14.11 19.40
CA PRO A 396 -12.89 -13.04 20.13
C PRO A 396 -11.39 -13.35 20.25
N THR A 397 -10.57 -12.61 19.55
CA THR A 397 -9.11 -12.72 19.59
C THR A 397 -8.45 -11.38 19.90
N SER A 398 -7.15 -11.36 20.17
CA SER A 398 -6.40 -10.12 20.30
C SER A 398 -6.51 -9.21 19.06
N LEU A 399 -6.67 -9.79 17.87
CA LEU A 399 -6.81 -9.03 16.63
C LEU A 399 -8.12 -8.25 16.55
N THR A 400 -9.22 -8.80 17.12
CA THR A 400 -10.53 -8.13 17.15
C THR A 400 -10.62 -7.01 18.17
N GLN A 401 -9.59 -6.85 19.02
CA GLN A 401 -9.49 -5.80 20.04
C GLN A 401 -8.57 -4.65 19.65
N LEU A 402 -7.93 -4.73 18.46
CA LEU A 402 -7.02 -3.69 17.98
C LEU A 402 -7.80 -2.41 17.66
N PRO A 403 -7.19 -1.21 17.90
CA PRO A 403 -7.91 0.06 17.80
C PRO A 403 -8.31 0.45 16.36
N TRP A 404 -7.87 -0.25 15.33
CA TRP A 404 -8.34 -0.06 13.96
C TRP A 404 -9.64 -0.80 13.62
N VAL A 405 -10.15 -1.64 14.57
CA VAL A 405 -11.36 -2.45 14.34
C VAL A 405 -12.62 -1.63 14.58
N ASN A 406 -13.55 -1.67 13.62
CA ASN A 406 -14.86 -1.00 13.66
C ASN A 406 -14.79 0.51 13.97
N ARG A 407 -13.70 1.18 13.55
CA ARG A 407 -13.57 2.63 13.72
C ARG A 407 -14.62 3.37 12.92
N SER A 408 -15.20 4.39 13.55
CA SER A 408 -16.00 5.37 12.83
C SER A 408 -15.05 6.39 12.17
N VAL A 409 -15.15 6.52 10.86
CA VAL A 409 -14.37 7.48 10.07
C VAL A 409 -15.33 8.41 9.35
N ARG A 410 -15.12 9.71 9.51
CA ARG A 410 -15.93 10.73 8.83
C ARG A 410 -15.74 10.60 7.30
N PRO A 411 -16.81 10.66 6.49
CA PRO A 411 -16.67 10.68 5.04
C PRO A 411 -15.99 11.96 4.55
N TRP A 412 -15.29 11.86 3.41
CA TRP A 412 -14.68 13.00 2.76
C TRP A 412 -15.70 14.07 2.35
N GLU A 413 -15.27 15.31 2.30
CA GLU A 413 -16.06 16.42 1.81
C GLU A 413 -16.53 16.18 0.36
N GLY A 414 -17.62 16.83 -0.05
CA GLY A 414 -18.07 16.82 -1.44
C GLY A 414 -17.10 17.58 -2.37
N GLU A 415 -17.21 17.31 -3.67
CA GLU A 415 -16.50 18.12 -4.67
C GLU A 415 -17.12 19.53 -4.79
N PRO A 416 -16.31 20.57 -5.07
CA PRO A 416 -14.88 20.52 -5.36
C PRO A 416 -13.98 20.65 -4.12
N LEU A 417 -14.54 20.72 -2.91
CA LEU A 417 -13.79 21.04 -1.68
C LEU A 417 -12.66 20.05 -1.41
N ARG A 418 -12.92 18.74 -1.50
CA ARG A 418 -11.88 17.72 -1.28
C ARG A 418 -10.76 17.82 -2.32
N TRP A 419 -11.06 18.13 -3.59
CA TRP A 419 -10.06 18.32 -4.63
C TRP A 419 -9.14 19.51 -4.31
N ILE A 420 -9.72 20.66 -3.91
CA ILE A 420 -8.97 21.86 -3.53
C ILE A 420 -8.09 21.54 -2.32
N ALA A 421 -8.64 20.91 -1.29
CA ALA A 421 -7.91 20.57 -0.06
C ALA A 421 -6.71 19.67 -0.32
N VAL A 422 -6.91 18.57 -1.07
CA VAL A 422 -5.84 17.61 -1.38
C VAL A 422 -4.77 18.23 -2.26
N ARG A 423 -5.14 18.98 -3.30
CA ARG A 423 -4.19 19.68 -4.17
C ARG A 423 -3.40 20.76 -3.42
N GLY A 424 -4.09 21.51 -2.56
CA GLY A 424 -3.47 22.50 -1.69
C GLY A 424 -2.47 21.87 -0.72
N LEU A 425 -2.84 20.78 -0.05
CA LEU A 425 -1.95 20.04 0.85
C LEU A 425 -0.66 19.62 0.14
N TYR A 426 -0.76 18.97 -1.03
CA TYR A 426 0.43 18.52 -1.76
C TYR A 426 1.27 19.68 -2.33
N ALA A 427 0.65 20.80 -2.72
CA ALA A 427 1.39 21.99 -3.09
C ALA A 427 2.23 22.53 -1.94
N VAL A 428 1.65 22.56 -0.73
CA VAL A 428 2.34 22.95 0.52
C VAL A 428 3.50 22.00 0.84
N LEU A 429 3.29 20.68 0.79
CA LEU A 429 4.35 19.69 1.05
C LEU A 429 5.52 19.81 0.06
N LYS A 430 5.22 19.97 -1.24
CA LYS A 430 6.24 20.18 -2.27
C LYS A 430 6.98 21.52 -2.13
N ALA A 431 6.29 22.55 -1.66
CA ALA A 431 6.93 23.86 -1.37
C ALA A 431 7.89 23.74 -0.18
N ALA A 432 7.51 22.98 0.87
CA ALA A 432 8.37 22.69 2.01
C ALA A 432 9.65 21.97 1.56
N ASP A 433 9.53 20.90 0.79
CA ASP A 433 10.68 20.13 0.30
C ASP A 433 11.62 21.00 -0.56
N ARG A 434 11.06 21.90 -1.40
CA ARG A 434 11.85 22.85 -2.19
C ARG A 434 12.57 23.90 -1.33
N ALA A 435 11.96 24.37 -0.24
CA ALA A 435 12.59 25.32 0.68
C ALA A 435 13.75 24.63 1.43
N GLU A 436 13.52 23.45 1.98
CA GLU A 436 14.54 22.67 2.66
C GLU A 436 15.73 22.30 1.75
N ALA A 437 15.47 21.95 0.50
CA ALA A 437 16.52 21.68 -0.50
C ALA A 437 17.40 22.93 -0.80
N LYS A 438 16.89 24.15 -0.56
CA LYS A 438 17.62 25.40 -0.69
C LYS A 438 18.24 25.88 0.63
N GLY A 439 18.25 25.06 1.68
CA GLY A 439 18.76 25.42 3.00
C GLY A 439 17.90 26.42 3.77
N LYS A 440 16.62 26.57 3.40
CA LYS A 440 15.69 27.47 4.09
C LYS A 440 14.75 26.69 4.99
N ALA A 441 14.58 27.13 6.24
CA ALA A 441 13.57 26.56 7.11
C ALA A 441 12.18 26.76 6.49
N TYR A 442 11.36 25.73 6.56
CA TYR A 442 9.96 25.84 6.18
C TYR A 442 9.19 26.61 7.25
N ALA A 443 8.34 27.54 6.83
CA ALA A 443 7.59 28.39 7.76
C ALA A 443 6.65 27.53 8.65
N PRO A 444 6.76 27.61 10.00
CA PRO A 444 6.02 26.76 10.92
C PRO A 444 4.50 26.78 10.73
N HIS A 445 3.92 27.93 10.35
CA HIS A 445 2.48 28.08 10.14
C HIS A 445 1.95 27.27 8.93
N LEU A 446 2.77 27.04 7.90
CA LEU A 446 2.39 26.19 6.76
C LEU A 446 2.49 24.71 7.12
N ALA A 447 3.45 24.33 7.96
CA ALA A 447 3.50 22.97 8.53
C ALA A 447 2.27 22.69 9.41
N GLN A 448 1.86 23.69 10.23
CA GLN A 448 0.64 23.64 11.03
C GLN A 448 -0.62 23.53 10.16
N LEU A 449 -0.70 24.29 9.05
CA LEU A 449 -1.81 24.18 8.09
C LEU A 449 -1.88 22.76 7.48
N GLY A 450 -0.74 22.19 7.09
CA GLY A 450 -0.66 20.81 6.60
C GLY A 450 -1.11 19.79 7.66
N ALA A 451 -0.69 19.95 8.90
CA ALA A 451 -1.12 19.12 10.02
C ALA A 451 -2.61 19.31 10.31
N TRP A 452 -3.12 20.53 10.29
CA TRP A 452 -4.55 20.84 10.49
C TRP A 452 -5.43 20.23 9.40
N ILE A 453 -5.06 20.34 8.11
CA ILE A 453 -5.81 19.71 7.00
C ILE A 453 -5.89 18.18 7.19
N LYS A 454 -4.87 17.57 7.77
CA LYS A 454 -4.82 16.14 8.04
C LYS A 454 -5.57 15.76 9.33
N SER A 455 -5.74 16.66 10.28
CA SER A 455 -6.36 16.39 11.59
C SER A 455 -7.89 16.60 11.59
N GLN A 456 -8.41 17.39 10.66
CA GLN A 456 -9.87 17.59 10.50
C GLN A 456 -10.52 16.45 9.76
#